data_588d5c798c0468fba31173492c0c3267
#
_entry.id   588d5c798c0468fba31173492c0c3267
#
_cell.length_a   1.000
_cell.length_b   1.000
_cell.length_c   1.000
_cell.angle_alpha   90.00
_cell.angle_beta   90.00
_cell.angle_gamma   90.00
#
_symmetry.space_group_name_H-M   'P 1'
#
loop_
_entity.id
_entity.type
_entity.pdbx_description
1 polymer ?
#
loop_
_entity_poly.entity_id
_entity_poly.type
_entity_poly.pdbx_seq_one_letter_code
_entity_poly.pdbx_strand_id
1 'polypeptide(L)'
;TELFGTSVNTSYKFCSPFEVDKKFGSLGSFFNLELTSGMYVANPPFNEKIMTKMSNMLISQLEKKGEEIDIIITIPVWDSVSQKKYNLTDYGMPFQGFEILDTSDFLVEKLFLPKYYAYYSYYADKFISASATHLILLSNYETEKSLDVYKSRWKEVINSDV
;
A
#
# COMPACT_ATOMS: atom_id res chain seq x y z
N THR A 1 -9.83 -4.54 5.12
CA THR A 1 -8.80 -5.01 6.06
C THR A 1 -7.47 -4.35 5.74
N GLU A 2 -6.79 -3.82 6.75
CA GLU A 2 -5.42 -3.30 6.67
C GLU A 2 -4.41 -4.44 6.88
N LEU A 3 -3.51 -4.66 5.91
CA LEU A 3 -2.59 -5.80 5.95
C LEU A 3 -1.30 -5.56 6.79
N PHE A 4 -1.00 -4.30 7.13
CA PHE A 4 0.16 -3.88 7.92
C PHE A 4 -0.22 -2.85 8.98
N GLY A 5 -1.29 -3.12 9.73
CA GLY A 5 -1.78 -2.25 10.77
C GLY A 5 -1.19 -2.54 12.16
N THR A 6 -1.53 -1.70 13.09
CA THR A 6 -1.32 -1.89 14.54
C THR A 6 -2.58 -1.46 15.29
N SER A 7 -2.70 -1.83 16.55
CA SER A 7 -3.83 -1.43 17.41
C SER A 7 -3.99 0.09 17.59
N VAL A 8 -2.96 0.87 17.26
CA VAL A 8 -2.96 2.34 17.43
C VAL A 8 -3.13 3.13 16.13
N ASN A 9 -3.02 2.49 14.95
CA ASN A 9 -3.09 3.19 13.67
C ASN A 9 -4.17 2.65 12.72
N THR A 10 -5.08 1.83 13.22
CA THR A 10 -6.18 1.30 12.42
C THR A 10 -7.50 1.38 13.16
N SER A 11 -8.58 1.64 12.41
CA SER A 11 -9.97 1.64 12.93
C SER A 11 -10.79 0.45 12.44
N TYR A 12 -10.16 -0.47 11.70
CA TYR A 12 -10.82 -1.62 11.07
C TYR A 12 -10.08 -2.92 11.41
N LYS A 13 -10.53 -4.03 10.82
CA LYS A 13 -9.78 -5.31 10.87
C LYS A 13 -8.37 -5.10 10.30
N PHE A 14 -7.38 -5.64 10.97
CA PHE A 14 -5.98 -5.44 10.60
C PHE A 14 -5.13 -6.68 10.84
N CYS A 15 -3.99 -6.72 10.18
CA CYS A 15 -2.93 -7.71 10.40
C CYS A 15 -1.76 -7.06 11.11
N SER A 16 -1.25 -7.73 12.14
CA SER A 16 -0.04 -7.34 12.86
C SER A 16 0.74 -8.59 13.24
N PRO A 17 2.08 -8.57 13.14
CA PRO A 17 2.90 -9.70 13.58
C PRO A 17 3.01 -9.82 15.11
N PHE A 18 2.54 -8.84 15.86
CA PHE A 18 2.66 -8.80 17.31
C PHE A 18 1.50 -9.53 18.00
N GLU A 19 1.82 -10.53 18.83
CA GLU A 19 0.82 -11.31 19.56
C GLU A 19 -0.09 -10.45 20.47
N VAL A 20 0.45 -9.36 21.04
CA VAL A 20 -0.31 -8.43 21.88
C VAL A 20 -1.48 -7.81 21.10
N ASP A 21 -1.32 -7.56 19.81
CA ASP A 21 -2.34 -6.94 18.97
C ASP A 21 -3.55 -7.85 18.69
N LYS A 22 -3.42 -9.15 18.92
CA LYS A 22 -4.57 -10.08 18.87
C LYS A 22 -5.66 -9.72 19.88
N LYS A 23 -5.27 -9.18 21.03
CA LYS A 23 -6.22 -8.69 22.05
C LYS A 23 -7.04 -7.49 21.57
N PHE A 24 -6.57 -6.80 20.54
CA PHE A 24 -7.22 -5.65 19.92
C PHE A 24 -7.83 -5.96 18.54
N GLY A 25 -7.95 -7.26 18.19
CA GLY A 25 -8.64 -7.69 16.98
C GLY A 25 -7.73 -7.92 15.77
N SER A 26 -6.41 -7.98 15.94
CA SER A 26 -5.50 -8.37 14.87
C SER A 26 -5.75 -9.80 14.40
N LEU A 27 -5.75 -9.99 13.08
CA LEU A 27 -5.83 -11.30 12.42
C LEU A 27 -4.48 -12.06 12.43
N GLY A 28 -3.47 -11.53 13.09
CA GLY A 28 -2.11 -12.04 13.04
C GLY A 28 -1.30 -11.47 11.87
N SER A 29 -0.15 -12.06 11.59
CA SER A 29 0.70 -11.59 10.48
C SER A 29 0.02 -11.80 9.14
N PHE A 30 0.02 -10.76 8.27
CA PHE A 30 -0.43 -10.88 6.89
C PHE A 30 0.23 -12.05 6.16
N PHE A 31 1.50 -12.33 6.42
CA PHE A 31 2.24 -13.41 5.76
C PHE A 31 1.74 -14.83 6.09
N ASN A 32 0.81 -14.95 7.03
CA ASN A 32 0.14 -16.21 7.39
C ASN A 32 -1.37 -16.17 7.07
N LEU A 33 -1.86 -15.08 6.47
CA LEU A 33 -3.27 -14.89 6.19
C LEU A 33 -3.61 -15.41 4.78
N GLU A 34 -4.72 -16.08 4.66
CA GLU A 34 -5.38 -16.36 3.40
C GLU A 34 -6.44 -15.30 3.15
N LEU A 35 -6.33 -14.61 2.00
CA LEU A 35 -7.30 -13.57 1.64
C LEU A 35 -8.57 -14.22 1.07
N THR A 36 -9.70 -13.71 1.51
CA THR A 36 -11.04 -14.02 0.99
C THR A 36 -11.59 -12.81 0.23
N SER A 37 -12.75 -12.96 -0.40
CA SER A 37 -13.39 -11.87 -1.14
C SER A 37 -13.51 -10.61 -0.32
N GLY A 38 -13.13 -9.47 -0.90
CA GLY A 38 -13.20 -8.18 -0.26
C GLY A 38 -12.08 -7.22 -0.65
N MET A 39 -12.05 -6.09 0.07
CA MET A 39 -11.08 -5.02 -0.15
C MET A 39 -10.02 -4.97 0.95
N TYR A 40 -8.78 -4.87 0.53
CA TYR A 40 -7.61 -4.82 1.39
C TYR A 40 -6.78 -3.57 1.13
N VAL A 41 -6.10 -3.11 2.17
CA VAL A 41 -5.12 -2.02 2.08
C VAL A 41 -3.78 -2.54 2.58
N ALA A 42 -2.71 -2.27 1.85
CA ALA A 42 -1.36 -2.65 2.20
C ALA A 42 -0.45 -1.42 2.23
N ASN A 43 -0.07 -1.01 3.42
CA ASN A 43 0.92 0.04 3.66
C ASN A 43 2.09 -0.56 4.47
N PRO A 44 2.98 -1.32 3.82
CA PRO A 44 4.06 -2.03 4.51
C PRO A 44 5.11 -1.08 5.07
N PRO A 45 5.88 -1.51 6.07
CA PRO A 45 7.12 -0.84 6.41
C PRO A 45 8.01 -0.70 5.17
N PHE A 46 8.63 0.48 4.96
CA PHE A 46 9.48 0.76 3.81
C PHE A 46 10.82 0.00 3.93
N ASN A 47 10.73 -1.29 3.73
CA ASN A 47 11.84 -2.23 3.70
C ASN A 47 11.72 -3.11 2.46
N GLU A 48 12.74 -3.07 1.60
CA GLU A 48 12.73 -3.73 0.29
C GLU A 48 12.40 -5.23 0.37
N LYS A 49 12.98 -5.95 1.34
CA LYS A 49 12.72 -7.39 1.52
C LYS A 49 11.27 -7.69 1.93
N ILE A 50 10.71 -6.86 2.83
CA ILE A 50 9.31 -7.00 3.27
C ILE A 50 8.37 -6.69 2.11
N MET A 51 8.62 -5.59 1.38
CA MET A 51 7.79 -5.17 0.26
C MET A 51 7.85 -6.18 -0.90
N THR A 52 9.03 -6.72 -1.24
CA THR A 52 9.17 -7.75 -2.26
C THR A 52 8.46 -9.05 -1.86
N LYS A 53 8.60 -9.49 -0.60
CA LYS A 53 7.86 -10.65 -0.08
C LYS A 53 6.35 -10.42 -0.12
N MET A 54 5.90 -9.22 0.26
CA MET A 54 4.49 -8.82 0.17
C MET A 54 3.99 -8.90 -1.27
N SER A 55 4.70 -8.30 -2.23
CA SER A 55 4.31 -8.28 -3.64
C SER A 55 4.11 -9.70 -4.19
N ASN A 56 5.07 -10.59 -3.96
CA ASN A 56 4.96 -12.00 -4.37
C ASN A 56 3.73 -12.69 -3.75
N MET A 57 3.50 -12.46 -2.46
CA MET A 57 2.38 -13.07 -1.77
C MET A 57 1.03 -12.52 -2.25
N LEU A 58 0.91 -11.21 -2.49
CA LEU A 58 -0.32 -10.61 -3.01
C LEU A 58 -0.67 -11.17 -4.38
N ILE A 59 0.30 -11.28 -5.29
CA ILE A 59 0.07 -11.89 -6.60
C ILE A 59 -0.40 -13.33 -6.46
N SER A 60 0.28 -14.14 -5.63
CA SER A 60 -0.14 -15.52 -5.37
C SER A 60 -1.54 -15.65 -4.77
N GLN A 61 -1.98 -14.66 -3.97
CA GLN A 61 -3.36 -14.64 -3.44
C GLN A 61 -4.38 -14.29 -4.54
N LEU A 62 -4.03 -13.34 -5.43
CA LEU A 62 -4.90 -12.93 -6.55
C LEU A 62 -5.05 -14.02 -7.64
N GLU A 63 -4.09 -14.93 -7.75
CA GLU A 63 -4.16 -16.09 -8.66
C GLU A 63 -5.19 -17.15 -8.22
N LYS A 64 -5.64 -17.09 -6.96
CA LYS A 64 -6.61 -18.07 -6.45
C LYS A 64 -7.99 -17.84 -7.07
N LYS A 65 -8.61 -18.93 -7.51
CA LYS A 65 -9.95 -18.89 -8.09
C LYS A 65 -11.03 -18.87 -7.02
N GLY A 66 -12.13 -18.16 -7.31
CA GLY A 66 -13.35 -18.20 -6.50
C GLY A 66 -13.46 -17.05 -5.48
N GLU A 67 -12.43 -16.24 -5.34
CA GLU A 67 -12.44 -15.05 -4.49
C GLU A 67 -12.35 -13.79 -5.34
N GLU A 68 -13.13 -12.76 -5.03
CA GLU A 68 -13.09 -11.44 -5.65
C GLU A 68 -12.34 -10.48 -4.75
N ILE A 69 -11.09 -10.16 -5.09
CA ILE A 69 -10.16 -9.44 -4.22
C ILE A 69 -9.69 -8.15 -4.89
N ASP A 70 -9.86 -7.03 -4.18
CA ASP A 70 -9.25 -5.74 -4.50
C ASP A 70 -8.20 -5.39 -3.46
N ILE A 71 -7.06 -4.87 -3.89
CA ILE A 71 -5.96 -4.47 -3.00
C ILE A 71 -5.44 -3.09 -3.39
N ILE A 72 -5.45 -2.16 -2.43
CA ILE A 72 -4.75 -0.88 -2.56
C ILE A 72 -3.43 -0.96 -1.84
N ILE A 73 -2.35 -0.65 -2.54
CA ILE A 73 -0.98 -0.75 -2.03
C ILE A 73 -0.33 0.62 -2.07
N THR A 74 0.33 0.97 -0.97
CA THR A 74 1.13 2.20 -0.84
C THR A 74 2.59 1.82 -0.67
N ILE A 75 3.45 2.18 -1.64
CA ILE A 75 4.89 1.88 -1.61
C ILE A 75 5.71 3.09 -2.07
N PRO A 76 6.94 3.26 -1.58
CA PRO A 76 7.79 4.37 -1.98
C PRO A 76 8.23 4.24 -3.44
N VAL A 77 8.48 5.37 -4.09
CA VAL A 77 9.06 5.43 -5.43
C VAL A 77 10.58 5.26 -5.31
N TRP A 78 11.04 4.02 -5.31
CA TRP A 78 12.48 3.70 -5.23
C TRP A 78 13.06 3.15 -6.53
N ASP A 79 12.20 2.76 -7.47
CA ASP A 79 12.65 2.24 -8.76
C ASP A 79 13.32 3.32 -9.62
N SER A 80 14.39 2.93 -10.31
CA SER A 80 15.22 3.85 -11.11
C SER A 80 14.49 4.46 -12.31
N VAL A 81 13.47 3.77 -12.84
CA VAL A 81 12.67 4.24 -13.98
C VAL A 81 11.77 5.39 -13.55
N SER A 82 11.02 5.20 -12.47
CA SER A 82 10.16 6.25 -11.91
C SER A 82 10.98 7.42 -11.36
N GLN A 83 12.13 7.16 -10.72
CA GLN A 83 13.05 8.19 -10.26
C GLN A 83 13.47 9.13 -11.40
N LYS A 84 13.84 8.58 -12.55
CA LYS A 84 14.18 9.37 -13.75
C LYS A 84 12.96 10.10 -14.33
N LYS A 85 11.83 9.38 -14.47
CA LYS A 85 10.60 9.91 -15.05
C LYS A 85 10.07 11.13 -14.29
N TYR A 86 10.16 11.12 -12.97
CA TYR A 86 9.64 12.19 -12.11
C TYR A 86 10.72 13.14 -11.59
N ASN A 87 11.96 13.03 -12.11
CA ASN A 87 13.09 13.88 -11.75
C ASN A 87 13.35 13.92 -10.22
N LEU A 88 13.30 12.74 -9.59
CA LEU A 88 13.55 12.58 -8.16
C LEU A 88 15.05 12.36 -7.93
N THR A 89 15.56 12.88 -6.83
CA THR A 89 16.98 12.76 -6.43
C THR A 89 17.22 11.72 -5.35
N ASP A 90 16.15 11.08 -4.86
CA ASP A 90 16.18 10.14 -3.75
C ASP A 90 16.32 8.70 -4.28
N TYR A 91 17.49 8.09 -4.12
CA TYR A 91 17.75 6.64 -4.18
C TYR A 91 17.19 5.83 -5.36
N GLY A 92 17.87 5.80 -6.49
CA GLY A 92 17.64 4.77 -7.50
C GLY A 92 18.15 3.41 -7.01
N MET A 93 17.32 2.63 -6.36
CA MET A 93 17.61 1.24 -6.01
C MET A 93 16.79 0.31 -6.91
N PRO A 94 17.31 -0.88 -7.28
CA PRO A 94 16.49 -1.91 -7.85
C PRO A 94 15.40 -2.26 -6.84
N PHE A 95 14.13 -2.01 -7.18
CA PHE A 95 13.01 -2.32 -6.33
C PHE A 95 12.16 -3.42 -6.99
N GLN A 96 12.56 -4.66 -6.79
CA GLN A 96 11.92 -5.83 -7.37
C GLN A 96 10.45 -5.95 -6.96
N GLY A 97 10.11 -5.57 -5.72
CA GLY A 97 8.72 -5.57 -5.25
C GLY A 97 7.80 -4.67 -6.08
N PHE A 98 8.28 -3.51 -6.54
CA PHE A 98 7.52 -2.64 -7.44
C PHE A 98 7.35 -3.27 -8.83
N GLU A 99 8.41 -3.83 -9.41
CA GLU A 99 8.37 -4.46 -10.72
C GLU A 99 7.35 -5.59 -10.80
N ILE A 100 7.28 -6.44 -9.76
CA ILE A 100 6.29 -7.52 -9.65
C ILE A 100 4.84 -6.98 -9.72
N LEU A 101 4.56 -5.87 -9.06
CA LEU A 101 3.22 -5.26 -9.04
C LEU A 101 2.92 -4.54 -10.36
N ASP A 102 3.90 -3.82 -10.90
CA ASP A 102 3.76 -2.95 -12.08
C ASP A 102 3.60 -3.74 -13.38
N THR A 103 4.12 -4.96 -13.44
CA THR A 103 4.02 -5.87 -14.59
C THR A 103 2.94 -6.94 -14.42
N SER A 104 2.17 -6.88 -13.34
CA SER A 104 1.14 -7.88 -13.04
C SER A 104 -0.09 -7.72 -13.93
N ASP A 105 -0.66 -8.84 -14.37
CA ASP A 105 -1.95 -8.89 -15.07
C ASP A 105 -3.13 -8.42 -14.18
N PHE A 106 -2.93 -8.34 -12.86
CA PHE A 106 -3.92 -7.84 -11.90
C PHE A 106 -3.88 -6.33 -11.70
N LEU A 107 -2.95 -5.61 -12.35
CA LEU A 107 -2.84 -4.16 -12.22
C LEU A 107 -4.02 -3.46 -12.89
N VAL A 108 -4.84 -2.77 -12.09
CA VAL A 108 -5.98 -1.95 -12.57
C VAL A 108 -5.55 -0.51 -12.77
N GLU A 109 -4.91 0.07 -11.77
CA GLU A 109 -4.54 1.49 -11.80
C GLU A 109 -3.28 1.75 -10.94
N LYS A 110 -2.49 2.73 -11.37
CA LYS A 110 -1.33 3.21 -10.63
C LYS A 110 -1.27 4.73 -10.65
N LEU A 111 -1.20 5.34 -9.46
CA LEU A 111 -1.01 6.78 -9.28
C LEU A 111 0.37 7.08 -8.70
N PHE A 112 0.97 8.16 -9.18
CA PHE A 112 2.15 8.76 -8.59
C PHE A 112 1.72 9.89 -7.65
N LEU A 113 2.15 9.80 -6.38
CA LEU A 113 1.98 10.84 -5.38
C LEU A 113 3.35 11.50 -5.13
N PRO A 114 3.51 12.79 -5.45
CA PRO A 114 4.78 13.48 -5.28
C PRO A 114 5.15 13.66 -3.80
N LYS A 115 6.42 13.96 -3.53
CA LYS A 115 7.01 14.11 -2.19
C LYS A 115 6.28 15.09 -1.26
N TYR A 116 5.51 15.99 -1.80
CA TYR A 116 4.75 17.00 -1.02
C TYR A 116 3.45 16.47 -0.43
N TYR A 117 3.05 15.24 -0.78
CA TYR A 117 1.93 14.60 -0.10
C TYR A 117 2.39 14.18 1.29
N ALA A 118 1.61 14.57 2.30
CA ALA A 118 1.93 14.36 3.68
C ALA A 118 1.26 13.09 4.23
N TYR A 119 1.97 12.39 5.10
CA TYR A 119 1.42 11.31 5.90
C TYR A 119 1.24 11.80 7.33
N TYR A 120 0.11 11.48 7.95
CA TYR A 120 -0.08 11.78 9.35
C TYR A 120 0.77 10.85 10.22
N SER A 121 1.64 11.44 11.02
CA SER A 121 2.44 10.70 11.99
C SER A 121 1.77 10.75 13.36
N TYR A 122 1.23 9.62 13.80
CA TYR A 122 0.64 9.50 15.14
C TYR A 122 1.66 9.72 16.27
N TYR A 123 2.94 9.46 16.02
CA TYR A 123 4.00 9.70 17.02
C TYR A 123 4.36 11.17 17.15
N ALA A 124 4.32 11.92 16.07
CA ALA A 124 4.65 13.34 16.05
C ALA A 124 3.42 14.25 16.16
N ASP A 125 2.22 13.66 16.12
CA ASP A 125 0.92 14.34 16.10
C ASP A 125 0.84 15.44 15.03
N LYS A 126 1.37 15.16 13.84
CA LYS A 126 1.42 16.09 12.71
C LYS A 126 1.58 15.38 11.37
N PHE A 127 1.26 16.09 10.30
CA PHE A 127 1.62 15.65 8.95
C PHE A 127 3.12 15.76 8.71
N ILE A 128 3.70 14.70 8.15
CA ILE A 128 5.11 14.66 7.75
C ILE A 128 5.22 14.38 6.26
N SER A 129 6.12 15.08 5.58
CA SER A 129 6.44 14.76 4.21
C SER A 129 7.27 13.48 4.16
N ALA A 130 6.74 12.47 3.48
CA ALA A 130 7.47 11.24 3.17
C ALA A 130 8.09 11.31 1.77
N SER A 131 8.77 10.25 1.36
CA SER A 131 9.22 10.07 -0.02
C SER A 131 8.03 10.06 -0.98
N ALA A 132 8.29 10.37 -2.27
CA ALA A 132 7.30 10.15 -3.32
C ALA A 132 6.80 8.70 -3.28
N THR A 133 5.54 8.48 -3.59
CA THR A 133 4.85 7.22 -3.33
C THR A 133 4.08 6.77 -4.57
N HIS A 134 4.08 5.48 -4.84
CA HIS A 134 3.11 4.83 -5.72
C HIS A 134 1.90 4.37 -4.91
N LEU A 135 0.72 4.72 -5.39
CA LEU A 135 -0.54 4.12 -4.99
C LEU A 135 -0.98 3.18 -6.11
N ILE A 136 -1.17 1.90 -5.80
CA ILE A 136 -1.42 0.84 -6.77
C ILE A 136 -2.72 0.14 -6.41
N LEU A 137 -3.61 -0.03 -7.38
CA LEU A 137 -4.81 -0.85 -7.26
C LEU A 137 -4.62 -2.13 -8.05
N LEU A 138 -4.70 -3.26 -7.36
CA LEU A 138 -4.78 -4.59 -7.97
C LEU A 138 -6.17 -5.18 -7.78
N SER A 139 -6.65 -5.94 -8.78
CA SER A 139 -7.88 -6.71 -8.70
C SER A 139 -7.77 -8.00 -9.52
N ASN A 140 -8.39 -9.08 -9.07
CA ASN A 140 -8.46 -10.34 -9.81
C ASN A 140 -9.81 -10.57 -10.53
N TYR A 141 -10.63 -9.53 -10.60
CA TYR A 141 -11.90 -9.52 -11.32
C TYR A 141 -12.12 -8.14 -11.97
N GLU A 142 -13.14 -8.03 -12.83
CA GLU A 142 -13.52 -6.74 -13.39
C GLU A 142 -14.12 -5.85 -12.30
N THR A 143 -13.37 -4.81 -11.91
CA THR A 143 -13.74 -3.90 -10.83
C THR A 143 -14.05 -2.51 -11.36
N GLU A 144 -15.09 -1.86 -10.80
CA GLU A 144 -15.40 -0.45 -11.05
C GLU A 144 -14.63 0.51 -10.10
N LYS A 145 -13.78 -0.03 -9.20
CA LYS A 145 -13.01 0.76 -8.26
C LYS A 145 -11.91 1.54 -8.96
N SER A 146 -11.68 2.76 -8.48
CA SER A 146 -10.67 3.68 -9.00
C SER A 146 -9.94 4.36 -7.84
N LEU A 147 -8.71 4.77 -8.10
CA LEU A 147 -7.89 5.56 -7.17
C LEU A 147 -8.23 7.06 -7.15
N ASP A 148 -9.09 7.55 -8.04
CA ASP A 148 -9.44 8.97 -8.14
C ASP A 148 -10.06 9.54 -6.85
N VAL A 149 -10.83 8.73 -6.12
CA VAL A 149 -11.39 9.11 -4.81
C VAL A 149 -10.28 9.42 -3.80
N TYR A 150 -9.19 8.67 -3.82
CA TYR A 150 -8.04 8.91 -2.96
C TYR A 150 -7.30 10.19 -3.38
N LYS A 151 -7.12 10.41 -4.67
CA LYS A 151 -6.47 11.59 -5.23
C LYS A 151 -7.21 12.89 -4.86
N SER A 152 -8.53 12.89 -4.87
CA SER A 152 -9.34 14.06 -4.48
C SER A 152 -9.24 14.35 -2.98
N ARG A 153 -9.39 13.32 -2.13
CA ARG A 153 -9.29 13.47 -0.67
C ARG A 153 -7.91 13.92 -0.20
N TRP A 154 -6.83 13.45 -0.83
CA TRP A 154 -5.48 13.92 -0.51
C TRP A 154 -5.30 15.41 -0.81
N LYS A 155 -5.89 15.92 -1.90
CA LYS A 155 -5.87 17.35 -2.21
C LYS A 155 -6.63 18.18 -1.18
N GLU A 156 -7.75 17.69 -0.65
CA GLU A 156 -8.52 18.36 0.39
C GLU A 156 -7.72 18.50 1.69
N VAL A 157 -7.05 17.43 2.12
CA VAL A 157 -6.22 17.43 3.34
C VAL A 157 -5.07 18.43 3.23
N ILE A 158 -4.38 18.49 2.08
CA ILE A 158 -3.26 19.43 1.88
C ILE A 158 -3.72 20.88 1.84
N ASN A 159 -4.92 21.15 1.30
CA ASN A 159 -5.45 22.51 1.20
C ASN A 159 -6.13 22.99 2.50
N SER A 160 -6.39 22.12 3.46
CA SER A 160 -7.01 22.48 4.75
C SER A 160 -6.02 22.96 5.81
N ASP A 161 -4.71 22.74 5.61
CA ASP A 161 -3.64 23.10 6.54
C ASP A 161 -2.83 24.36 6.10
N VAL A 162 -3.39 25.18 5.20
CA VAL A 162 -2.79 26.45 4.76
C VAL A 162 -3.60 27.65 5.22
#